data_fea4292ca30b2342aac14567beccb111
#
_entry.id   fea4292ca30b2342aac14567beccb111
#
_cell.length_a   1.000
_cell.length_b   1.000
_cell.length_c   1.000
_cell.angle_alpha   90.00
_cell.angle_beta   90.00
_cell.angle_gamma   90.00
#
_symmetry.space_group_name_H-M   'P 1'
#
loop_
_entity.id
_entity.type
_entity.pdbx_description
1 polymer ?
#
loop_
_entity_poly.entity_id
_entity_poly.type
_entity_poly.pdbx_seq_one_letter_code
_entity_poly.pdbx_strand_id
1 'polypeptide(L)'
;MSNYIKGVFHGVGTLMTGMKVTLKEFFTPKVTEQYPENRAALKMYDRFCGELTMPHDAEGRNKCIACGLCQSVCPNGTIRLTTETVVDPETGKSKKRLARYEYDLGSCMFCRLCVNACPTGAIRFSTRFEHAVYTREKLVKQLNKQ
;
A
#
# COMPACT_ATOMS: atom_id res chain seq x y z
N MET A 1 1.69 -64.15 12.10
CA MET A 1 1.28 -63.35 13.27
C MET A 1 2.31 -62.25 13.64
N SER A 2 3.62 -62.52 13.61
CA SER A 2 4.65 -61.53 13.97
C SER A 2 4.61 -60.21 13.17
N ASN A 3 4.36 -60.25 11.84
CA ASN A 3 4.34 -59.08 10.98
C ASN A 3 3.10 -58.18 11.22
N TYR A 4 1.96 -58.78 11.59
CA TYR A 4 0.75 -58.03 11.92
C TYR A 4 0.94 -57.22 13.20
N ILE A 5 1.48 -57.85 14.24
CA ILE A 5 1.74 -57.19 15.52
C ILE A 5 2.75 -56.02 15.35
N LYS A 6 3.83 -56.22 14.56
CA LYS A 6 4.77 -55.14 14.23
C LYS A 6 4.10 -54.00 13.48
N GLY A 7 3.21 -54.31 12.53
CA GLY A 7 2.42 -53.31 11.80
C GLY A 7 1.55 -52.45 12.72
N VAL A 8 0.89 -53.07 13.70
CA VAL A 8 0.06 -52.39 14.69
C VAL A 8 0.90 -51.45 15.56
N PHE A 9 2.05 -51.90 16.08
CA PHE A 9 2.94 -51.05 16.87
C PHE A 9 3.50 -49.89 16.06
N HIS A 10 3.86 -50.11 14.81
CA HIS A 10 4.29 -49.07 13.91
C HIS A 10 3.16 -48.05 13.67
N GLY A 11 1.95 -48.49 13.42
CA GLY A 11 0.78 -47.61 13.23
C GLY A 11 0.48 -46.76 14.47
N VAL A 12 0.52 -47.34 15.65
CA VAL A 12 0.35 -46.63 16.92
C VAL A 12 1.47 -45.60 17.11
N GLY A 13 2.71 -45.99 16.81
CA GLY A 13 3.86 -45.06 16.90
C GLY A 13 3.72 -43.85 15.99
N THR A 14 3.27 -44.04 14.74
CA THR A 14 3.05 -42.90 13.81
C THR A 14 1.89 -42.02 14.26
N LEU A 15 0.82 -42.61 14.79
CA LEU A 15 -0.30 -41.85 15.36
C LEU A 15 0.16 -40.99 16.54
N MET A 16 0.92 -41.58 17.47
CA MET A 16 1.46 -40.84 18.61
C MET A 16 2.41 -39.72 18.20
N THR A 17 3.18 -39.92 17.15
CA THR A 17 4.05 -38.85 16.57
C THR A 17 3.21 -37.69 16.03
N GLY A 18 2.15 -37.97 15.29
CA GLY A 18 1.22 -36.95 14.80
C GLY A 18 0.55 -36.18 15.95
N MET A 19 0.06 -36.88 16.95
CA MET A 19 -0.55 -36.25 18.14
C MET A 19 0.42 -35.40 18.92
N LYS A 20 1.70 -35.76 19.01
CA LYS A 20 2.74 -34.96 19.66
C LYS A 20 2.95 -33.63 18.94
N VAL A 21 2.93 -33.63 17.62
CA VAL A 21 3.07 -32.38 16.81
C VAL A 21 1.89 -31.45 17.07
N THR A 22 0.67 -31.95 16.96
CA THR A 22 -0.53 -31.12 17.20
C THR A 22 -0.61 -30.62 18.63
N LEU A 23 -0.22 -31.43 19.61
CA LEU A 23 -0.17 -31.01 21.01
C LEU A 23 0.87 -29.89 21.23
N LYS A 24 2.01 -30.00 20.59
CA LYS A 24 3.03 -28.91 20.63
C LYS A 24 2.47 -27.62 20.08
N GLU A 25 1.82 -27.67 18.91
CA GLU A 25 1.20 -26.47 18.29
C GLU A 25 0.07 -25.89 19.15
N PHE A 26 -0.66 -26.73 19.88
CA PHE A 26 -1.71 -26.26 20.79
C PHE A 26 -1.16 -25.33 21.90
N PHE A 27 0.05 -25.58 22.40
CA PHE A 27 0.70 -24.76 23.40
C PHE A 27 1.60 -23.65 22.83
N THR A 28 1.78 -23.59 21.50
CA THR A 28 2.56 -22.54 20.86
C THR A 28 1.79 -21.21 20.92
N PRO A 29 2.46 -20.07 21.27
CA PRO A 29 1.82 -18.77 21.28
C PRO A 29 1.23 -18.44 19.92
N LYS A 30 0.00 -17.96 19.89
CA LYS A 30 -0.69 -17.59 18.65
C LYS A 30 -0.03 -16.37 18.02
N VAL A 31 0.24 -16.41 16.71
CA VAL A 31 0.78 -15.31 15.92
C VAL A 31 -0.29 -14.49 15.21
N THR A 32 -1.56 -14.86 15.40
CA THR A 32 -2.71 -14.19 14.81
C THR A 32 -2.87 -12.79 15.40
N GLU A 33 -2.93 -11.79 14.55
CA GLU A 33 -3.25 -10.43 14.97
C GLU A 33 -4.77 -10.25 15.09
N GLN A 34 -5.20 -9.68 16.21
CA GLN A 34 -6.61 -9.44 16.50
C GLN A 34 -7.02 -8.08 15.93
N TYR A 35 -7.30 -8.02 14.65
CA TYR A 35 -7.84 -6.83 14.03
C TYR A 35 -9.39 -6.88 14.12
N PRO A 36 -10.10 -5.77 14.50
CA PRO A 36 -9.58 -4.39 14.65
C PRO A 36 -9.08 -4.00 16.06
N GLU A 37 -9.05 -4.91 17.03
CA GLU A 37 -8.75 -4.61 18.43
C GLU A 37 -7.31 -4.07 18.61
N ASN A 38 -6.36 -4.59 17.86
CA ASN A 38 -4.94 -4.17 17.91
C ASN A 38 -4.62 -2.99 16.98
N ARG A 39 -5.61 -2.35 16.35
CA ARG A 39 -5.44 -1.30 15.34
C ARG A 39 -4.44 -0.20 15.73
N ALA A 40 -4.47 0.23 17.00
CA ALA A 40 -3.59 1.29 17.49
C ALA A 40 -2.11 0.84 17.63
N ALA A 41 -1.89 -0.46 17.81
CA ALA A 41 -0.56 -1.05 17.99
C ALA A 41 0.00 -1.67 16.70
N LEU A 42 -0.80 -1.70 15.63
CA LEU A 42 -0.45 -2.35 14.37
C LEU A 42 0.73 -1.65 13.70
N LYS A 43 1.85 -2.35 13.57
CA LYS A 43 3.05 -1.85 12.91
C LYS A 43 3.11 -2.33 11.47
N MET A 44 2.92 -1.40 10.53
CA MET A 44 3.08 -1.69 9.11
C MET A 44 4.55 -1.78 8.71
N TYR A 45 4.83 -2.66 7.76
CA TYR A 45 6.18 -2.82 7.19
C TYR A 45 6.55 -1.60 6.34
N ASP A 46 7.84 -1.27 6.27
CA ASP A 46 8.37 -0.11 5.52
C ASP A 46 8.02 -0.16 4.02
N ARG A 47 7.85 -1.36 3.48
CA ARG A 47 7.48 -1.57 2.06
C ARG A 47 5.98 -1.57 1.81
N PHE A 48 5.17 -1.37 2.83
CA PHE A 48 3.72 -1.36 2.68
C PHE A 48 3.27 -0.20 1.79
N CYS A 49 2.37 -0.50 0.85
CA CYS A 49 1.80 0.46 -0.09
C CYS A 49 0.31 0.62 0.23
N GLY A 50 -0.01 1.56 1.10
CA GLY A 50 -1.39 1.88 1.43
C GLY A 50 -1.97 2.90 0.47
N GLU A 51 -2.05 4.14 0.88
CA GLU A 51 -2.60 5.24 0.08
C GLU A 51 -1.49 6.09 -0.54
N LEU A 52 -1.64 6.47 -1.82
CA LEU A 52 -0.74 7.42 -2.45
C LEU A 52 -0.96 8.82 -1.85
N THR A 53 0.10 9.45 -1.42
CA THR A 53 0.09 10.78 -0.82
C THR A 53 1.12 11.70 -1.48
N MET A 54 0.83 12.99 -1.47
CA MET A 54 1.75 14.04 -1.91
C MET A 54 2.14 14.85 -0.66
N PRO A 55 3.35 14.66 -0.11
CA PRO A 55 3.80 15.46 1.01
C PRO A 55 3.90 16.94 0.65
N HIS A 56 3.43 17.78 1.56
CA HIS A 56 3.56 19.24 1.47
C HIS A 56 4.51 19.72 2.56
N ASP A 57 5.25 20.76 2.27
CA ASP A 57 6.10 21.45 3.24
C ASP A 57 5.24 22.28 4.21
N ALA A 58 5.85 22.87 5.24
CA ALA A 58 5.15 23.70 6.22
C ALA A 58 4.41 24.91 5.58
N GLU A 59 4.89 25.35 4.42
CA GLU A 59 4.29 26.44 3.62
C GLU A 59 3.22 25.92 2.62
N GLY A 60 2.82 24.65 2.70
CA GLY A 60 1.83 24.05 1.80
C GLY A 60 2.32 23.80 0.37
N ARG A 61 3.63 23.89 0.13
CA ARG A 61 4.24 23.64 -1.19
C ARG A 61 4.55 22.16 -1.36
N ASN A 62 4.34 21.64 -2.56
CA ASN A 62 4.72 20.28 -2.94
C ASN A 62 5.93 20.31 -3.90
N LYS A 63 6.64 19.19 -3.99
CA LYS A 63 7.83 19.04 -4.84
C LYS A 63 7.48 18.68 -6.29
N CYS A 64 6.21 18.68 -6.68
CA CYS A 64 5.77 18.27 -8.00
C CYS A 64 6.08 19.34 -9.05
N ILE A 65 6.81 18.93 -10.09
CA ILE A 65 7.16 19.79 -11.25
C ILE A 65 6.18 19.63 -12.42
N ALA A 66 5.07 18.94 -12.23
CA ALA A 66 4.03 18.70 -13.24
C ALA A 66 4.54 18.05 -14.54
N CYS A 67 5.53 17.15 -14.46
CA CYS A 67 6.15 16.50 -15.62
C CYS A 67 5.26 15.44 -16.31
N GLY A 68 4.22 14.92 -15.65
CA GLY A 68 3.28 13.93 -16.21
C GLY A 68 3.77 12.48 -16.21
N LEU A 69 5.01 12.18 -15.81
CA LEU A 69 5.56 10.81 -15.84
C LEU A 69 4.72 9.81 -15.02
N CYS A 70 4.27 10.20 -13.84
CA CYS A 70 3.43 9.33 -13.00
C CYS A 70 2.11 8.94 -13.66
N GLN A 71 1.53 9.82 -14.46
CA GLN A 71 0.34 9.54 -15.27
C GLN A 71 0.66 8.58 -16.41
N SER A 72 1.77 8.78 -17.12
CA SER A 72 2.16 7.96 -18.29
C SER A 72 2.52 6.52 -17.92
N VAL A 73 3.16 6.32 -16.76
CA VAL A 73 3.58 4.97 -16.33
C VAL A 73 2.49 4.18 -15.60
N CYS A 74 1.33 4.81 -15.34
CA CYS A 74 0.25 4.15 -14.62
C CYS A 74 -0.52 3.20 -15.56
N PRO A 75 -0.48 1.87 -15.36
CA PRO A 75 -1.13 0.92 -16.27
C PRO A 75 -2.66 1.04 -16.24
N ASN A 76 -3.24 1.45 -15.11
CA ASN A 76 -4.69 1.58 -14.96
C ASN A 76 -5.19 3.03 -15.17
N GLY A 77 -4.32 3.99 -15.50
CA GLY A 77 -4.73 5.38 -15.70
C GLY A 77 -5.40 6.03 -14.48
N THR A 78 -5.00 5.62 -13.26
CA THR A 78 -5.59 6.10 -12.00
C THR A 78 -5.16 7.51 -11.62
N ILE A 79 -4.18 8.06 -12.32
CA ILE A 79 -3.62 9.39 -12.04
C ILE A 79 -3.96 10.30 -13.21
N ARG A 80 -4.54 11.46 -12.91
CA ARG A 80 -4.81 12.54 -13.88
C ARG A 80 -4.22 13.84 -13.38
N LEU A 81 -3.39 14.47 -14.22
CA LEU A 81 -2.81 15.77 -13.93
C LEU A 81 -3.42 16.83 -14.83
N THR A 82 -3.84 17.93 -14.22
CA THR A 82 -4.15 19.17 -14.93
C THR A 82 -3.05 20.16 -14.63
N THR A 83 -2.44 20.72 -15.68
CA THR A 83 -1.33 21.68 -15.56
C THR A 83 -1.77 23.05 -16.06
N GLU A 84 -1.31 24.08 -15.40
CA GLU A 84 -1.45 25.48 -15.82
C GLU A 84 -0.10 26.05 -16.19
N THR A 85 -0.08 26.89 -17.20
CA THR A 85 1.12 27.63 -17.59
C THR A 85 1.08 29.00 -16.89
N VAL A 86 1.98 29.21 -15.95
CA VAL A 86 2.12 30.49 -15.24
C VAL A 86 3.35 31.18 -15.80
N VAL A 87 3.19 32.44 -16.20
CA VAL A 87 4.29 33.31 -16.64
C VAL A 87 4.81 34.01 -15.40
N ASP A 88 6.08 33.81 -15.07
CA ASP A 88 6.74 34.54 -13.97
C ASP A 88 6.87 36.02 -14.34
N PRO A 89 6.33 36.96 -13.56
CA PRO A 89 6.33 38.39 -13.88
C PRO A 89 7.74 38.99 -13.89
N GLU A 90 8.71 38.39 -13.18
CA GLU A 90 10.08 38.88 -13.08
C GLU A 90 10.98 38.40 -14.23
N THR A 91 10.78 37.19 -14.75
CA THR A 91 11.67 36.57 -15.73
C THR A 91 11.05 36.40 -17.11
N GLY A 92 9.74 36.61 -17.27
CA GLY A 92 9.01 36.44 -18.53
C GLY A 92 8.97 34.98 -19.02
N LYS A 93 9.49 34.02 -18.22
CA LYS A 93 9.53 32.60 -18.59
C LYS A 93 8.23 31.89 -18.17
N SER A 94 7.66 31.12 -19.09
CA SER A 94 6.51 30.26 -18.80
C SER A 94 6.96 29.02 -18.06
N LYS A 95 6.41 28.79 -16.87
CA LYS A 95 6.60 27.54 -16.10
C LYS A 95 5.28 26.78 -16.01
N LYS A 96 5.35 25.47 -16.21
CA LYS A 96 4.21 24.58 -15.94
C LYS A 96 4.07 24.41 -14.44
N ARG A 97 2.87 24.67 -13.92
CA ARG A 97 2.50 24.45 -12.53
C ARG A 97 1.40 23.41 -12.45
N LEU A 98 1.41 22.62 -11.39
CA LEU A 98 0.36 21.66 -11.12
C LEU A 98 -0.90 22.38 -10.64
N ALA A 99 -1.97 22.37 -11.43
CA ALA A 99 -3.27 22.91 -11.06
C ALA A 99 -4.08 21.88 -10.26
N ARG A 100 -4.14 20.64 -10.75
CA ARG A 100 -4.92 19.56 -10.12
C ARG A 100 -4.23 18.21 -10.29
N TYR A 101 -4.15 17.46 -9.20
CA TYR A 101 -3.67 16.08 -9.16
C TYR A 101 -4.79 15.19 -8.65
N GLU A 102 -5.44 14.47 -9.54
CA GLU A 102 -6.49 13.51 -9.21
C GLU A 102 -5.90 12.11 -9.13
N TYR A 103 -6.29 11.36 -8.10
CA TYR A 103 -5.88 10.00 -7.87
C TYR A 103 -7.11 9.13 -7.54
N ASP A 104 -7.40 8.16 -8.40
CA ASP A 104 -8.45 7.16 -8.16
C ASP A 104 -7.85 5.97 -7.38
N LEU A 105 -8.05 5.99 -6.06
CA LEU A 105 -7.63 4.92 -5.17
C LEU A 105 -8.36 3.60 -5.47
N GLY A 106 -9.62 3.66 -5.91
CA GLY A 106 -10.45 2.48 -6.17
C GLY A 106 -9.99 1.62 -7.34
N SER A 107 -9.19 2.18 -8.26
CA SER A 107 -8.62 1.47 -9.40
C SER A 107 -7.10 1.28 -9.29
N CYS A 108 -6.48 1.71 -8.20
CA CYS A 108 -5.04 1.63 -8.02
C CYS A 108 -4.59 0.20 -7.69
N MET A 109 -3.53 -0.29 -8.36
CA MET A 109 -2.91 -1.59 -8.13
C MET A 109 -1.77 -1.54 -7.09
N PHE A 110 -1.47 -0.40 -6.50
CA PHE A 110 -0.40 -0.20 -5.51
C PHE A 110 0.99 -0.68 -5.98
N CYS A 111 1.25 -0.67 -7.29
CA CYS A 111 2.45 -1.22 -7.92
C CYS A 111 3.72 -0.38 -7.77
N ARG A 112 3.64 0.84 -7.22
CA ARG A 112 4.74 1.81 -7.00
C ARG A 112 5.39 2.38 -8.28
N LEU A 113 4.97 2.03 -9.48
CA LEU A 113 5.58 2.55 -10.71
C LEU A 113 5.58 4.07 -10.76
N CYS A 114 4.49 4.72 -10.37
CA CYS A 114 4.39 6.18 -10.32
C CYS A 114 5.38 6.82 -9.32
N VAL A 115 5.60 6.19 -8.18
CA VAL A 115 6.56 6.66 -7.16
C VAL A 115 7.99 6.52 -7.67
N ASN A 116 8.32 5.36 -8.26
CA ASN A 116 9.65 5.08 -8.79
C ASN A 116 10.00 5.96 -10.01
N ALA A 117 9.00 6.34 -10.82
CA ALA A 117 9.19 7.20 -11.99
C ALA A 117 9.24 8.70 -11.63
N CYS A 118 8.92 9.08 -10.40
CA CYS A 118 8.90 10.48 -9.99
C CYS A 118 10.33 11.02 -9.73
N PRO A 119 10.87 11.94 -10.55
CA PRO A 119 12.25 12.39 -10.40
C PRO A 119 12.48 13.26 -9.15
N THR A 120 11.43 13.89 -8.63
CA THR A 120 11.51 14.78 -7.46
C THR A 120 11.08 14.12 -6.17
N GLY A 121 10.59 12.86 -6.22
CA GLY A 121 10.03 12.20 -5.06
C GLY A 121 8.79 12.91 -4.47
N ALA A 122 8.01 13.60 -5.32
CA ALA A 122 6.86 14.39 -4.90
C ALA A 122 5.71 13.55 -4.37
N ILE A 123 5.67 12.26 -4.69
CA ILE A 123 4.62 11.33 -4.28
C ILE A 123 5.22 10.11 -3.57
N ARG A 124 4.51 9.61 -2.57
CA ARG A 124 4.90 8.39 -1.83
C ARG A 124 3.66 7.64 -1.34
N PHE A 125 3.80 6.36 -1.08
CA PHE A 125 2.77 5.60 -0.39
C PHE A 125 2.86 5.82 1.13
N SER A 126 1.71 5.96 1.75
CA SER A 126 1.55 5.97 3.21
C SER A 126 1.25 4.57 3.72
N THR A 127 1.21 4.42 5.03
CA THR A 127 0.80 3.17 5.71
C THR A 127 -0.71 3.08 5.94
N ARG A 128 -1.49 4.05 5.47
CA ARG A 128 -2.95 4.06 5.61
C ARG A 128 -3.56 3.02 4.67
N PHE A 129 -4.37 2.10 5.19
CA PHE A 129 -4.97 1.00 4.44
C PHE A 129 -6.49 0.92 4.58
N GLU A 130 -7.09 1.70 5.46
CA GLU A 130 -8.53 1.69 5.68
C GLU A 130 -9.21 2.66 4.72
N HIS A 131 -9.77 2.11 3.65
CA HIS A 131 -10.35 2.88 2.54
C HIS A 131 -11.81 2.53 2.27
N ALA A 132 -12.47 1.85 3.22
CA ALA A 132 -13.88 1.49 3.08
C ALA A 132 -14.77 2.75 3.04
N VAL A 133 -15.52 2.90 1.96
CA VAL A 133 -16.43 4.03 1.74
C VAL A 133 -17.74 3.54 1.11
N TYR A 134 -18.84 4.25 1.34
CA TYR A 134 -20.15 3.89 0.79
C TYR A 134 -20.29 4.18 -0.71
N THR A 135 -19.60 5.20 -1.21
CA THR A 135 -19.66 5.63 -2.63
C THR A 135 -18.27 5.67 -3.23
N ARG A 136 -18.15 5.19 -4.47
CA ARG A 136 -16.88 5.12 -5.20
C ARG A 136 -16.22 6.50 -5.39
N GLU A 137 -17.01 7.55 -5.55
CA GLU A 137 -16.53 8.92 -5.77
C GLU A 137 -15.60 9.40 -4.64
N LYS A 138 -15.82 8.92 -3.40
CA LYS A 138 -14.98 9.24 -2.26
C LYS A 138 -13.56 8.63 -2.33
N LEU A 139 -13.34 7.68 -3.25
CA LEU A 139 -12.02 7.10 -3.51
C LEU A 139 -11.21 7.93 -4.51
N VAL A 140 -11.86 8.87 -5.22
CA VAL A 140 -11.15 9.82 -6.07
C VAL A 140 -10.69 11.00 -5.23
N LYS A 141 -9.37 11.08 -5.02
CA LYS A 141 -8.76 12.07 -4.13
C LYS A 141 -7.98 13.12 -4.92
N GLN A 142 -8.03 14.34 -4.45
CA GLN A 142 -7.18 15.41 -4.96
C GLN A 142 -5.98 15.59 -4.04
N LEU A 143 -4.77 15.25 -4.51
CA LEU A 143 -3.58 15.18 -3.66
C LEU A 143 -2.84 16.51 -3.49
N ASN A 144 -3.06 17.48 -4.38
CA ASN A 144 -2.38 18.80 -4.34
C ASN A 144 -3.13 19.88 -3.56
N LYS A 145 -4.25 19.54 -2.94
CA LYS A 145 -4.94 20.40 -1.96
C LYS A 145 -4.94 19.68 -0.63
N GLN A 146 -4.44 20.31 0.39
CA GLN A 146 -4.72 19.97 1.79
C GLN A 146 -5.97 20.69 2.26
#